data_f6848b0b9a5c15a879ec6aeab2b92267
#
_entry.id   f6848b0b9a5c15a879ec6aeab2b92267
#
_cell.length_a   1.000
_cell.length_b   1.000
_cell.length_c   1.000
_cell.angle_alpha   90.00
_cell.angle_beta   90.00
_cell.angle_gamma   90.00
#
_symmetry.space_group_name_H-M   'P 1'
#
loop_
_entity.id
_entity.type
_entity.pdbx_description
1 polymer ?
#
loop_
_entity_poly.entity_id
_entity_poly.type
_entity_poly.pdbx_seq_one_letter_code
_entity_poly.pdbx_strand_id
1 'polypeptide(L)'
;MEDTKQRILEKSLELFSIKGYDAVSVGEIAKAVGIKAPSLYNHFPSKQAIFDAILETTSAHYQKDTADISVHVQDSQKDIPVFSHISEELLVEKVRQIFLYSLHDKTISQFRRMMTLEQFRSPKFAELLSKRYVDWMISYHAGIFRALVANGELRSEDPDMLAWMYVSPITVSYTHLTLPTKLEV
;
A
#
# COMPACT_ATOMS: atom_id res chain seq x y z
N MET A 1 7.36 11.65 -23.98
CA MET A 1 8.41 12.16 -23.04
C MET A 1 7.89 11.91 -21.64
N GLU A 2 8.56 11.08 -20.88
CA GLU A 2 8.20 10.79 -19.49
C GLU A 2 8.24 12.09 -18.68
N ASP A 3 7.21 12.38 -17.90
CA ASP A 3 7.13 13.59 -17.10
C ASP A 3 8.22 13.59 -16.02
N THR A 4 9.05 14.64 -15.98
CA THR A 4 10.12 14.80 -14.97
C THR A 4 9.58 14.64 -13.55
N LYS A 5 8.35 15.09 -13.31
CA LYS A 5 7.67 14.96 -12.02
C LYS A 5 7.46 13.48 -11.65
N GLN A 6 7.03 12.67 -12.61
CA GLN A 6 6.84 11.22 -12.42
C GLN A 6 8.18 10.52 -12.14
N ARG A 7 9.24 10.85 -12.89
CA ARG A 7 10.59 10.30 -12.65
C ARG A 7 11.14 10.65 -11.25
N ILE A 8 10.84 11.87 -10.76
CA ILE A 8 11.21 12.25 -9.39
C ILE A 8 10.51 11.34 -8.37
N LEU A 9 9.21 11.08 -8.52
CA LEU A 9 8.47 10.21 -7.61
C LEU A 9 9.00 8.78 -7.63
N GLU A 10 9.22 8.21 -8.81
CA GLU A 10 9.74 6.84 -8.97
C GLU A 10 11.13 6.67 -8.37
N LYS A 11 12.06 7.59 -8.67
CA LYS A 11 13.42 7.52 -8.13
C LYS A 11 13.47 7.80 -6.63
N SER A 12 12.59 8.66 -6.13
CA SER A 12 12.47 8.89 -4.69
C SER A 12 11.93 7.66 -3.96
N LEU A 13 10.89 7.03 -4.49
CA LEU A 13 10.32 5.80 -3.93
C LEU A 13 11.36 4.67 -3.92
N GLU A 14 12.11 4.49 -5.00
CA GLU A 14 13.22 3.54 -5.09
C GLU A 14 14.25 3.78 -3.98
N LEU A 15 14.74 5.02 -3.84
CA LEU A 15 15.72 5.39 -2.81
C LEU A 15 15.17 5.23 -1.39
N PHE A 16 13.95 5.69 -1.14
CA PHE A 16 13.32 5.59 0.18
C PHE A 16 13.07 4.14 0.58
N SER A 17 12.71 3.28 -0.37
CA SER A 17 12.48 1.85 -0.12
C SER A 17 13.74 1.07 0.26
N ILE A 18 14.92 1.58 -0.07
CA ILE A 18 16.22 0.94 0.20
C ILE A 18 16.88 1.54 1.45
N LYS A 19 16.93 2.88 1.52
CA LYS A 19 17.70 3.61 2.53
C LYS A 19 16.84 4.14 3.68
N GLY A 20 15.53 4.26 3.46
CA GLY A 20 14.60 4.99 4.31
C GLY A 20 14.55 6.48 3.96
N TYR A 21 13.46 7.14 4.39
CA TYR A 21 13.18 8.54 4.08
C TYR A 21 14.26 9.49 4.59
N ASP A 22 14.66 9.36 5.87
CA ASP A 22 15.58 10.31 6.49
C ASP A 22 16.98 10.28 5.88
N ALA A 23 17.46 9.09 5.51
CA ALA A 23 18.81 8.91 4.97
C ALA A 23 18.99 9.41 3.53
N VAL A 24 17.89 9.71 2.82
CA VAL A 24 17.95 10.18 1.43
C VAL A 24 17.87 11.70 1.37
N SER A 25 18.86 12.33 0.75
CA SER A 25 18.90 13.78 0.50
C SER A 25 18.23 14.16 -0.82
N VAL A 26 17.77 15.41 -0.91
CA VAL A 26 17.24 15.99 -2.16
C VAL A 26 18.31 15.97 -3.29
N GLY A 27 19.58 16.13 -2.91
CA GLY A 27 20.71 16.04 -3.86
C GLY A 27 20.85 14.63 -4.45
N GLU A 28 20.66 13.58 -3.66
CA GLU A 28 20.68 12.19 -4.16
C GLU A 28 19.52 11.91 -5.11
N ILE A 29 18.31 12.42 -4.78
CA ILE A 29 17.15 12.29 -5.66
C ILE A 29 17.43 13.00 -6.99
N ALA A 30 17.89 14.25 -6.96
CA ALA A 30 18.20 15.02 -8.15
C ALA A 30 19.26 14.30 -9.03
N LYS A 31 20.30 13.73 -8.41
CA LYS A 31 21.32 12.93 -9.10
C LYS A 31 20.74 11.67 -9.74
N ALA A 32 19.86 10.95 -9.04
CA ALA A 32 19.21 9.74 -9.54
C ALA A 32 18.28 10.01 -10.73
N VAL A 33 17.64 11.20 -10.75
CA VAL A 33 16.78 11.68 -11.85
C VAL A 33 17.59 12.23 -13.02
N GLY A 34 18.85 12.62 -12.79
CA GLY A 34 19.72 13.26 -13.81
C GLY A 34 19.43 14.75 -13.97
N ILE A 35 18.99 15.43 -12.90
CA ILE A 35 18.73 16.89 -12.89
C ILE A 35 19.56 17.58 -11.80
N LYS A 36 19.65 18.91 -11.86
CA LYS A 36 20.27 19.70 -10.78
C LYS A 36 19.28 19.86 -9.61
N ALA A 37 19.80 19.91 -8.37
CA ALA A 37 18.96 20.08 -7.17
C ALA A 37 18.04 21.31 -7.22
N PRO A 38 18.45 22.49 -7.72
CA PRO A 38 17.52 23.61 -7.90
C PRO A 38 16.36 23.30 -8.84
N SER A 39 16.58 22.52 -9.89
CA SER A 39 15.49 22.13 -10.82
C SER A 39 14.47 21.19 -10.17
N LEU A 40 14.88 20.40 -9.18
CA LEU A 40 13.95 19.53 -8.44
C LEU A 40 12.95 20.38 -7.65
N TYR A 41 13.40 21.49 -7.04
CA TYR A 41 12.53 22.39 -6.28
C TYR A 41 11.46 23.09 -7.14
N ASN A 42 11.65 23.20 -8.46
CA ASN A 42 10.61 23.67 -9.38
C ASN A 42 9.43 22.69 -9.50
N HIS A 43 9.64 21.41 -9.19
CA HIS A 43 8.61 20.37 -9.23
C HIS A 43 8.01 20.08 -7.85
N PHE A 44 8.84 20.08 -6.80
CA PHE A 44 8.44 19.78 -5.43
C PHE A 44 9.14 20.72 -4.46
N PRO A 45 8.39 21.48 -3.63
CA PRO A 45 8.97 22.49 -2.74
C PRO A 45 9.81 21.90 -1.60
N SER A 46 9.68 20.59 -1.31
CA SER A 46 10.41 19.93 -0.24
C SER A 46 10.47 18.41 -0.45
N LYS A 47 11.36 17.73 0.28
CA LYS A 47 11.38 16.25 0.35
C LYS A 47 10.07 15.69 0.90
N GLN A 48 9.44 16.40 1.86
CA GLN A 48 8.12 16.02 2.39
C GLN A 48 7.04 16.07 1.29
N ALA A 49 7.04 17.09 0.44
CA ALA A 49 6.08 17.17 -0.67
C ALA A 49 6.25 16.02 -1.68
N ILE A 50 7.48 15.55 -1.90
CA ILE A 50 7.72 14.34 -2.70
C ILE A 50 7.12 13.12 -2.01
N PHE A 51 7.35 12.97 -0.72
CA PHE A 51 6.82 11.85 0.05
C PHE A 51 5.28 11.84 0.05
N ASP A 52 4.66 12.98 0.29
CA ASP A 52 3.19 13.12 0.27
C ASP A 52 2.61 12.78 -1.11
N ALA A 53 3.27 13.22 -2.19
CA ALA A 53 2.87 12.87 -3.55
C ALA A 53 3.06 11.37 -3.86
N ILE A 54 4.08 10.71 -3.30
CA ILE A 54 4.23 9.25 -3.39
C ILE A 54 3.06 8.54 -2.70
N LEU A 55 2.64 8.99 -1.52
CA LEU A 55 1.47 8.43 -0.84
C LEU A 55 0.20 8.51 -1.70
N GLU A 56 -0.05 9.67 -2.31
CA GLU A 56 -1.23 9.91 -3.15
C GLU A 56 -1.19 9.09 -4.45
N THR A 57 -0.07 9.16 -5.16
CA THR A 57 0.07 8.46 -6.46
C THR A 57 0.06 6.96 -6.31
N THR A 58 0.66 6.41 -5.25
CA THR A 58 0.63 4.96 -4.98
C THR A 58 -0.77 4.50 -4.60
N SER A 59 -1.50 5.29 -3.81
CA SER A 59 -2.90 4.98 -3.49
C SER A 59 -3.78 4.96 -4.74
N ALA A 60 -3.63 5.96 -5.63
CA ALA A 60 -4.39 6.01 -6.88
C ALA A 60 -4.03 4.86 -7.84
N HIS A 61 -2.75 4.48 -7.91
CA HIS A 61 -2.27 3.33 -8.68
C HIS A 61 -2.91 2.04 -8.17
N TYR A 62 -2.87 1.80 -6.87
CA TYR A 62 -3.47 0.61 -6.26
C TYR A 62 -4.98 0.52 -6.52
N GLN A 63 -5.70 1.64 -6.37
CA GLN A 63 -7.14 1.69 -6.64
C GLN A 63 -7.49 1.37 -8.09
N LYS A 64 -6.74 1.95 -9.03
CA LYS A 64 -6.95 1.71 -10.45
C LYS A 64 -6.78 0.24 -10.78
N ASP A 65 -5.67 -0.35 -10.38
CA ASP A 65 -5.34 -1.72 -10.75
C ASP A 65 -6.24 -2.76 -10.07
N THR A 66 -6.70 -2.48 -8.83
CA THR A 66 -7.68 -3.35 -8.18
C THR A 66 -9.07 -3.22 -8.76
N ALA A 67 -9.44 -2.05 -9.30
CA ALA A 67 -10.70 -1.87 -10.01
C ALA A 67 -10.79 -2.71 -11.29
N ASP A 68 -9.66 -2.98 -11.96
CA ASP A 68 -9.59 -3.84 -13.14
C ASP A 68 -10.01 -5.29 -12.83
N ILE A 69 -9.88 -5.72 -11.58
CA ILE A 69 -10.38 -7.03 -11.09
C ILE A 69 -11.70 -6.90 -10.31
N SER A 70 -12.41 -5.80 -10.51
CA SER A 70 -13.71 -5.49 -9.88
C SER A 70 -13.65 -5.44 -8.34
N VAL A 71 -12.59 -4.88 -7.77
CA VAL A 71 -12.46 -4.65 -6.33
C VAL A 71 -12.12 -3.18 -6.06
N HIS A 72 -13.00 -2.49 -5.31
CA HIS A 72 -12.91 -1.04 -5.06
C HIS A 72 -12.44 -0.79 -3.62
N VAL A 73 -11.25 -1.22 -3.34
CA VAL A 73 -10.64 -1.31 -1.99
C VAL A 73 -10.79 -0.11 -1.05
N GLN A 74 -11.38 1.00 -1.50
CA GLN A 74 -11.67 2.17 -0.63
C GLN A 74 -13.14 2.30 -0.24
N ASP A 75 -14.01 1.51 -0.84
CA ASP A 75 -15.44 1.60 -0.61
C ASP A 75 -16.04 0.19 -0.50
N SER A 76 -16.13 -0.32 0.73
CA SER A 76 -16.69 -1.64 1.00
C SER A 76 -18.13 -1.77 0.49
N GLN A 77 -18.89 -0.67 0.42
CA GLN A 77 -20.28 -0.71 -0.06
C GLN A 77 -20.37 -1.09 -1.55
N LYS A 78 -19.37 -0.65 -2.36
CA LYS A 78 -19.29 -1.03 -3.77
C LYS A 78 -18.88 -2.49 -3.96
N ASP A 79 -18.12 -3.03 -3.01
CA ASP A 79 -17.60 -4.38 -3.11
C ASP A 79 -18.50 -5.44 -2.44
N ILE A 80 -19.43 -5.05 -1.56
CA ILE A 80 -20.41 -5.97 -0.99
C ILE A 80 -21.11 -6.82 -2.07
N PRO A 81 -21.65 -6.26 -3.16
CA PRO A 81 -22.28 -7.07 -4.21
C PRO A 81 -21.31 -8.04 -4.92
N VAL A 82 -20.02 -7.73 -4.94
CA VAL A 82 -18.98 -8.58 -5.54
C VAL A 82 -18.72 -9.81 -4.69
N PHE A 83 -18.78 -9.64 -3.37
CA PHE A 83 -18.48 -10.70 -2.39
C PHE A 83 -19.72 -11.44 -1.89
N SER A 84 -20.93 -10.88 -2.06
CA SER A 84 -22.18 -11.56 -1.74
C SER A 84 -22.43 -12.71 -2.70
N HIS A 85 -22.74 -13.89 -2.17
CA HIS A 85 -23.01 -15.12 -2.93
C HIS A 85 -21.88 -15.55 -3.87
N ILE A 86 -20.64 -15.09 -3.61
CA ILE A 86 -19.46 -15.49 -4.38
C ILE A 86 -19.15 -16.98 -4.14
N SER A 87 -18.78 -17.72 -5.18
CA SER A 87 -18.30 -19.10 -4.98
C SER A 87 -16.93 -19.11 -4.32
N GLU A 88 -16.62 -20.18 -3.62
CA GLU A 88 -15.33 -20.36 -2.93
C GLU A 88 -14.16 -20.24 -3.93
N GLU A 89 -14.27 -20.85 -5.11
CA GLU A 89 -13.23 -20.82 -6.14
C GLU A 89 -12.96 -19.40 -6.63
N LEU A 90 -14.03 -18.61 -6.86
CA LEU A 90 -13.89 -17.24 -7.33
C LEU A 90 -13.35 -16.32 -6.23
N LEU A 91 -13.76 -16.53 -4.98
CA LEU A 91 -13.22 -15.81 -3.83
C LEU A 91 -11.71 -16.07 -3.68
N VAL A 92 -11.30 -17.33 -3.71
CA VAL A 92 -9.88 -17.72 -3.61
C VAL A 92 -9.07 -17.09 -4.75
N GLU A 93 -9.60 -17.12 -5.98
CA GLU A 93 -8.92 -16.53 -7.13
C GLU A 93 -8.77 -15.02 -6.99
N LYS A 94 -9.80 -14.28 -6.54
CA LYS A 94 -9.71 -12.84 -6.31
C LYS A 94 -8.70 -12.49 -5.21
N VAL A 95 -8.73 -13.20 -4.11
CA VAL A 95 -7.77 -13.01 -3.00
C VAL A 95 -6.35 -13.28 -3.49
N ARG A 96 -6.15 -14.37 -4.25
CA ARG A 96 -4.85 -14.71 -4.84
C ARG A 96 -4.35 -13.62 -5.79
N GLN A 97 -5.20 -13.08 -6.66
CA GLN A 97 -4.84 -12.01 -7.60
C GLN A 97 -4.39 -10.75 -6.86
N ILE A 98 -5.16 -10.29 -5.87
CA ILE A 98 -4.81 -9.11 -5.07
C ILE A 98 -3.51 -9.35 -4.30
N PHE A 99 -3.35 -10.53 -3.71
CA PHE A 99 -2.15 -10.87 -2.96
C PHE A 99 -0.91 -10.86 -3.84
N LEU A 100 -0.95 -11.55 -4.99
CA LEU A 100 0.17 -11.62 -5.93
C LEU A 100 0.48 -10.25 -6.55
N TYR A 101 -0.54 -9.48 -6.92
CA TYR A 101 -0.38 -8.11 -7.38
C TYR A 101 0.35 -7.27 -6.32
N SER A 102 -0.15 -7.27 -5.10
CA SER A 102 0.46 -6.51 -4.00
C SER A 102 1.89 -6.96 -3.69
N LEU A 103 2.23 -8.22 -3.96
CA LEU A 103 3.58 -8.76 -3.73
C LEU A 103 4.55 -8.39 -4.86
N HIS A 104 4.10 -8.46 -6.12
CA HIS A 104 4.97 -8.39 -7.31
C HIS A 104 4.94 -7.05 -8.03
N ASP A 105 3.89 -6.21 -7.86
CA ASP A 105 3.92 -4.87 -8.42
C ASP A 105 5.08 -4.06 -7.81
N LYS A 106 5.91 -3.49 -8.70
CA LYS A 106 7.13 -2.80 -8.31
C LYS A 106 6.84 -1.61 -7.40
N THR A 107 5.85 -0.80 -7.74
CA THR A 107 5.50 0.42 -7.01
C THR A 107 4.94 0.09 -5.63
N ILE A 108 4.00 -0.86 -5.58
CA ILE A 108 3.36 -1.30 -4.34
C ILE A 108 4.38 -1.99 -3.40
N SER A 109 5.24 -2.84 -3.94
CA SER A 109 6.25 -3.53 -3.13
C SER A 109 7.31 -2.58 -2.58
N GLN A 110 7.78 -1.61 -3.37
CA GLN A 110 8.70 -0.56 -2.91
C GLN A 110 8.04 0.34 -1.86
N PHE A 111 6.80 0.74 -2.09
CA PHE A 111 6.04 1.55 -1.15
C PHE A 111 5.87 0.84 0.20
N ARG A 112 5.46 -0.41 0.20
CA ARG A 112 5.32 -1.21 1.41
C ARG A 112 6.65 -1.35 2.17
N ARG A 113 7.77 -1.61 1.46
CA ARG A 113 9.10 -1.66 2.06
C ARG A 113 9.47 -0.32 2.71
N MET A 114 9.26 0.79 2.01
CA MET A 114 9.48 2.13 2.56
C MET A 114 8.69 2.33 3.86
N MET A 115 7.39 2.03 3.85
CA MET A 115 6.54 2.19 5.02
C MET A 115 6.97 1.27 6.19
N THR A 116 7.35 0.03 5.90
CA THR A 116 7.87 -0.90 6.92
C THR A 116 9.15 -0.40 7.55
N LEU A 117 10.07 0.21 6.79
CA LEU A 117 11.30 0.78 7.33
C LEU A 117 11.01 1.99 8.23
N GLU A 118 10.13 2.88 7.78
CA GLU A 118 9.86 4.15 8.46
C GLU A 118 9.05 3.99 9.76
N GLN A 119 8.18 2.99 9.87
CA GLN A 119 7.41 2.75 11.09
C GLN A 119 8.28 2.54 12.35
N PHE A 120 9.49 2.00 12.18
CA PHE A 120 10.43 1.77 13.29
C PHE A 120 11.35 2.96 13.58
N ARG A 121 11.41 3.93 12.67
CA ARG A 121 12.31 5.08 12.74
C ARG A 121 11.65 6.33 13.29
N SER A 122 10.37 6.49 13.04
CA SER A 122 9.64 7.71 13.39
C SER A 122 8.23 7.42 13.91
N PRO A 123 7.90 7.82 15.16
CA PRO A 123 6.55 7.70 15.69
C PRO A 123 5.48 8.36 14.79
N LYS A 124 5.83 9.48 14.12
CA LYS A 124 4.94 10.16 13.18
C LYS A 124 4.59 9.26 11.98
N PHE A 125 5.57 8.55 11.43
CA PHE A 125 5.33 7.62 10.33
C PHE A 125 4.59 6.36 10.81
N ALA A 126 4.88 5.87 12.01
CA ALA A 126 4.15 4.76 12.61
C ALA A 126 2.65 5.10 12.76
N GLU A 127 2.33 6.28 13.26
CA GLU A 127 0.95 6.76 13.41
C GLU A 127 0.27 6.93 12.04
N LEU A 128 0.96 7.52 11.06
CA LEU A 128 0.47 7.67 9.70
C LEU A 128 0.17 6.32 9.06
N LEU A 129 1.07 5.35 9.22
CA LEU A 129 0.92 3.99 8.72
C LEU A 129 -0.28 3.31 9.37
N SER A 130 -0.37 3.34 10.71
CA SER A 130 -1.48 2.74 11.45
C SER A 130 -2.82 3.29 10.97
N LYS A 131 -3.02 4.60 11.05
CA LYS A 131 -4.30 5.24 10.72
C LYS A 131 -4.69 5.11 9.25
N ARG A 132 -3.74 5.29 8.34
CA ARG A 132 -4.06 5.40 6.91
C ARG A 132 -4.10 4.04 6.19
N TYR A 133 -3.40 3.04 6.70
CA TYR A 133 -3.31 1.73 6.05
C TYR A 133 -3.89 0.60 6.89
N VAL A 134 -3.54 0.49 8.17
CA VAL A 134 -4.02 -0.63 9.00
C VAL A 134 -5.49 -0.42 9.36
N ASP A 135 -5.83 0.72 9.96
CA ASP A 135 -7.20 1.00 10.40
C ASP A 135 -8.16 1.04 9.21
N TRP A 136 -7.71 1.62 8.09
CA TRP A 136 -8.48 1.61 6.85
C TRP A 136 -8.73 0.18 6.34
N MET A 137 -7.69 -0.65 6.27
CA MET A 137 -7.80 -2.03 5.77
C MET A 137 -8.75 -2.87 6.65
N ILE A 138 -8.62 -2.73 7.98
CA ILE A 138 -9.53 -3.39 8.92
C ILE A 138 -10.96 -2.90 8.72
N SER A 139 -11.18 -1.58 8.66
CA SER A 139 -12.52 -1.00 8.48
C SER A 139 -13.17 -1.42 7.17
N TYR A 140 -12.41 -1.48 6.08
CA TYR A 140 -12.89 -1.94 4.78
C TYR A 140 -13.38 -3.39 4.85
N HIS A 141 -12.57 -4.31 5.37
CA HIS A 141 -12.95 -5.73 5.48
C HIS A 141 -14.06 -5.95 6.50
N ALA A 142 -14.06 -5.22 7.63
CA ALA A 142 -15.14 -5.28 8.59
C ALA A 142 -16.49 -4.83 7.98
N GLY A 143 -16.48 -3.85 7.07
CA GLY A 143 -17.66 -3.43 6.32
C GLY A 143 -18.24 -4.56 5.47
N ILE A 144 -17.39 -5.29 4.75
CA ILE A 144 -17.80 -6.46 3.95
C ILE A 144 -18.29 -7.59 4.85
N PHE A 145 -17.54 -7.99 5.87
CA PHE A 145 -17.96 -9.05 6.79
C PHE A 145 -19.26 -8.75 7.51
N ARG A 146 -19.48 -7.50 7.91
CA ARG A 146 -20.76 -7.06 8.53
C ARG A 146 -21.95 -7.29 7.60
N ALA A 147 -21.79 -6.99 6.31
CA ALA A 147 -22.85 -7.24 5.33
C ALA A 147 -23.08 -8.74 5.11
N LEU A 148 -22.03 -9.54 4.98
CA LEU A 148 -22.14 -11.00 4.78
C LEU A 148 -22.75 -11.70 5.99
N VAL A 149 -22.43 -11.28 7.21
CA VAL A 149 -23.06 -11.77 8.45
C VAL A 149 -24.54 -11.37 8.48
N ALA A 150 -24.86 -10.11 8.15
CA ALA A 150 -26.26 -9.64 8.14
C ALA A 150 -27.13 -10.36 7.10
N ASN A 151 -26.54 -10.77 5.97
CA ASN A 151 -27.19 -11.55 4.92
C ASN A 151 -27.28 -13.06 5.22
N GLY A 152 -26.69 -13.52 6.33
CA GLY A 152 -26.67 -14.95 6.70
C GLY A 152 -25.67 -15.80 5.88
N GLU A 153 -24.78 -15.18 5.14
CA GLU A 153 -23.74 -15.85 4.33
C GLU A 153 -22.53 -16.29 5.18
N LEU A 154 -22.31 -15.60 6.28
CA LEU A 154 -21.33 -15.99 7.30
C LEU A 154 -22.01 -16.24 8.65
N ARG A 155 -21.34 -17.02 9.49
CA ARG A 155 -21.79 -17.25 10.88
C ARG A 155 -21.92 -15.90 11.61
N SER A 156 -22.81 -15.85 12.62
CA SER A 156 -22.97 -14.67 13.48
C SER A 156 -21.74 -14.51 14.38
N GLU A 157 -20.70 -13.92 13.82
CA GLU A 157 -19.43 -13.60 14.49
C GLU A 157 -19.22 -12.07 14.47
N ASP A 158 -18.32 -11.57 15.31
CA ASP A 158 -17.94 -10.16 15.32
C ASP A 158 -17.20 -9.79 14.01
N PRO A 159 -17.77 -8.88 13.17
CA PRO A 159 -17.17 -8.51 11.89
C PRO A 159 -15.79 -7.85 12.02
N ASP A 160 -15.54 -7.13 13.10
CA ASP A 160 -14.24 -6.49 13.34
C ASP A 160 -13.19 -7.56 13.69
N MET A 161 -13.56 -8.56 14.47
CA MET A 161 -12.69 -9.72 14.75
C MET A 161 -12.39 -10.52 13.48
N LEU A 162 -13.41 -10.77 12.63
CA LEU A 162 -13.20 -11.44 11.34
C LEU A 162 -12.22 -10.65 10.45
N ALA A 163 -12.32 -9.31 10.42
CA ALA A 163 -11.40 -8.48 9.67
C ALA A 163 -9.96 -8.59 10.20
N TRP A 164 -9.76 -8.56 11.51
CA TRP A 164 -8.44 -8.79 12.12
C TRP A 164 -7.87 -10.16 11.78
N MET A 165 -8.66 -11.21 11.89
CA MET A 165 -8.23 -12.59 11.57
C MET A 165 -7.84 -12.74 10.09
N TYR A 166 -8.53 -12.03 9.18
CA TYR A 166 -8.25 -12.06 7.76
C TYR A 166 -7.00 -11.24 7.39
N VAL A 167 -6.87 -10.03 7.90
CA VAL A 167 -5.83 -9.08 7.51
C VAL A 167 -4.46 -9.42 8.13
N SER A 168 -4.45 -9.92 9.38
CA SER A 168 -3.21 -10.14 10.12
C SER A 168 -2.24 -11.10 9.42
N PRO A 169 -2.64 -12.32 8.99
CA PRO A 169 -1.71 -13.23 8.31
C PRO A 169 -1.21 -12.68 6.97
N ILE A 170 -2.03 -11.91 6.25
CA ILE A 170 -1.63 -11.25 5.00
C ILE A 170 -0.53 -10.22 5.27
N THR A 171 -0.72 -9.37 6.29
CA THR A 171 0.26 -8.35 6.68
C THR A 171 1.58 -8.95 7.12
N VAL A 172 1.53 -10.02 7.91
CA VAL A 172 2.73 -10.78 8.34
C VAL A 172 3.45 -11.38 7.13
N SER A 173 2.71 -12.01 6.22
CA SER A 173 3.29 -12.60 5.00
C SER A 173 3.98 -11.56 4.15
N TYR A 174 3.38 -10.39 3.94
CA TYR A 174 4.00 -9.29 3.21
C TYR A 174 5.29 -8.80 3.87
N THR A 175 5.31 -8.67 5.19
CA THR A 175 6.50 -8.24 5.92
C THR A 175 7.65 -9.22 5.73
N HIS A 176 7.40 -10.51 5.87
CA HIS A 176 8.45 -11.54 5.72
C HIS A 176 8.93 -11.72 4.28
N LEU A 177 8.05 -11.61 3.29
CA LEU A 177 8.41 -11.82 1.88
C LEU A 177 9.12 -10.63 1.24
N THR A 178 9.01 -9.43 1.82
CA THR A 178 9.56 -8.19 1.22
C THR A 178 10.77 -7.60 1.92
N LEU A 179 11.05 -8.02 3.15
CA LEU A 179 12.30 -7.65 3.80
C LEU A 179 13.47 -8.43 3.17
N PRO A 180 14.65 -7.81 3.01
CA PRO A 180 15.85 -8.52 2.59
C PRO A 180 16.12 -9.64 3.59
N THR A 181 16.03 -10.88 3.14
CA THR A 181 16.30 -12.07 3.98
C THR A 181 17.80 -12.31 4.17
N LYS A 182 18.65 -11.52 3.56
CA LYS A 182 20.09 -11.53 3.80
C LYS A 182 20.43 -10.48 4.86
N LEU A 183 20.48 -10.90 6.11
CA LEU A 183 21.49 -10.44 7.04
C LEU A 183 22.82 -10.95 6.47
N GLU A 184 23.47 -10.16 5.61
CA GLU A 184 24.89 -10.34 5.37
C GLU A 184 25.58 -9.86 6.66
N VAL A 185 25.95 -10.82 7.47
CA VAL A 185 26.87 -10.67 8.60
C VAL A 185 28.27 -10.48 8.03
#